data_91f03dfa6a15e832feb9a9ece77c5fdf
#
_entry.id   91f03dfa6a15e832feb9a9ece77c5fdf
#
_cell.length_a   1.000
_cell.length_b   1.000
_cell.length_c   1.000
_cell.angle_alpha   90.00
_cell.angle_beta   90.00
_cell.angle_gamma   90.00
#
_symmetry.space_group_name_H-M   'P 1'
#
loop_
_entity.id
_entity.type
_entity.pdbx_description
1 polymer ?
#
loop_
_entity_poly.entity_id
_entity_poly.type
_entity_poly.pdbx_seq_one_letter_code
_entity_poly.pdbx_strand_id
1 'polypeptide(L)'
;CSLKGSRWHDTLEIVDIHLQLFWTFLKVNLLSTSGPASVGLLYHEAVGRFVTEAQFVQAVGFSSVLPGSDALQLAMYIGYAAGGITGGLVALIASILPPTVIILGVTMILHRLRREAWVNSFVEGLTPAIAVLMVFTAWKIFEKGGGMSWFGWGIALTSFLAMWRKIPERFVIIIAGIIGVIFLSGS
;
A
#
# COMPACT_ATOMS: atom_id res chain seq x y z
N CYS A 1 8.35 -30.96 38.93
CA CYS A 1 8.01 -29.52 39.13
C CYS A 1 8.73 -28.57 38.14
N SER A 2 9.21 -29.10 36.99
CA SER A 2 10.04 -28.33 36.02
C SER A 2 9.25 -27.81 34.79
N LEU A 3 8.01 -28.21 34.58
CA LEU A 3 7.24 -27.85 33.37
C LEU A 3 6.51 -26.49 33.44
N LYS A 4 6.54 -25.82 34.57
CA LYS A 4 5.86 -24.53 34.75
C LYS A 4 6.75 -23.32 34.41
N GLY A 5 8.07 -23.49 34.43
CA GLY A 5 9.04 -22.43 34.09
C GLY A 5 9.19 -22.18 32.61
N SER A 6 9.17 -23.22 31.77
CA SER A 6 9.32 -23.10 30.32
C SER A 6 8.16 -22.34 29.67
N ARG A 7 6.93 -22.63 30.12
CA ARG A 7 5.71 -22.01 29.58
C ARG A 7 5.61 -20.50 29.80
N TRP A 8 6.18 -20.00 30.90
CA TRP A 8 6.24 -18.55 31.16
C TRP A 8 7.28 -17.83 30.30
N HIS A 9 8.41 -18.47 30.04
CA HIS A 9 9.43 -17.91 29.13
C HIS A 9 8.90 -17.85 27.70
N ASP A 10 8.29 -18.93 27.20
CA ASP A 10 7.70 -18.98 25.87
C ASP A 10 6.58 -17.91 25.69
N THR A 11 5.78 -17.70 26.72
CA THR A 11 4.70 -16.68 26.69
C THR A 11 5.26 -15.26 26.69
N LEU A 12 6.32 -14.99 27.42
CA LEU A 12 6.98 -13.67 27.44
C LEU A 12 7.68 -13.36 26.13
N GLU A 13 8.33 -14.32 25.51
CA GLU A 13 8.94 -14.15 24.18
C GLU A 13 7.90 -13.86 23.10
N ILE A 14 6.76 -14.56 23.13
CA ILE A 14 5.66 -14.32 22.21
C ILE A 14 5.09 -12.91 22.38
N VAL A 15 4.88 -12.46 23.60
CA VAL A 15 4.37 -11.11 23.89
C VAL A 15 5.37 -10.04 23.43
N ASP A 16 6.66 -10.29 23.64
CA ASP A 16 7.73 -9.37 23.23
C ASP A 16 7.80 -9.21 21.70
N ILE A 17 7.70 -10.31 20.94
CA ILE A 17 7.67 -10.26 19.48
C ILE A 17 6.46 -9.46 18.97
N HIS A 18 5.27 -9.69 19.53
CA HIS A 18 4.07 -8.98 19.13
C HIS A 18 4.14 -7.48 19.45
N LEU A 19 4.70 -7.12 20.60
CA LEU A 19 4.89 -5.73 20.99
C LEU A 19 5.92 -5.02 20.08
N GLN A 20 6.99 -5.72 19.74
CA GLN A 20 7.99 -5.21 18.81
C GLN A 20 7.43 -5.04 17.40
N LEU A 21 6.65 -6.00 16.91
CA LEU A 21 5.94 -5.91 15.64
C LEU A 21 4.99 -4.70 15.64
N PHE A 22 4.14 -4.60 16.66
CA PHE A 22 3.20 -3.48 16.79
C PHE A 22 3.91 -2.13 16.73
N TRP A 23 4.97 -1.95 17.52
CA TRP A 23 5.71 -0.69 17.57
C TRP A 23 6.43 -0.37 16.27
N THR A 24 7.05 -1.38 15.64
CA THR A 24 7.74 -1.22 14.36
C THR A 24 6.77 -0.79 13.25
N PHE A 25 5.64 -1.47 13.11
CA PHE A 25 4.65 -1.12 12.09
C PHE A 25 3.95 0.21 12.37
N LEU A 26 3.68 0.52 13.63
CA LEU A 26 3.16 1.82 14.04
C LEU A 26 4.11 2.95 13.62
N LYS A 27 5.39 2.81 13.96
CA LYS A 27 6.45 3.76 13.63
C LYS A 27 6.63 3.93 12.13
N VAL A 28 6.71 2.82 11.39
CA VAL A 28 6.86 2.85 9.93
C VAL A 28 5.70 3.57 9.27
N ASN A 29 4.46 3.27 9.64
CA ASN A 29 3.28 3.90 9.06
C ASN A 29 3.11 5.37 9.49
N LEU A 30 3.60 5.76 10.65
CA LEU A 30 3.59 7.16 11.08
C LEU A 30 4.65 8.00 10.35
N LEU A 31 5.81 7.42 10.07
CA LEU A 31 6.94 8.11 9.44
C LEU A 31 6.91 8.04 7.92
N SER A 32 6.23 7.05 7.34
CA SER A 32 6.17 6.91 5.89
C SER A 32 5.05 7.75 5.29
N THR A 33 5.44 8.62 4.37
CA THR A 33 4.52 9.56 3.71
C THR A 33 3.99 9.03 2.36
N SER A 34 4.57 7.93 1.83
CA SER A 34 4.19 7.37 0.53
C SER A 34 4.47 5.87 0.45
N GLY A 35 3.73 5.15 -0.41
CA GLY A 35 3.85 3.70 -0.58
C GLY A 35 5.28 3.18 -0.81
N PRO A 36 6.06 3.72 -1.77
CA PRO A 36 7.43 3.28 -1.99
C PRO A 36 8.37 3.54 -0.80
N ALA A 37 8.17 4.66 -0.09
CA ALA A 37 8.96 4.98 1.10
C ALA A 37 8.65 4.02 2.27
N SER A 38 7.41 3.55 2.38
CA SER A 38 7.02 2.54 3.37
C SER A 38 7.77 1.23 3.15
N VAL A 39 7.92 0.78 1.90
CA VAL A 39 8.63 -0.46 1.57
C VAL A 39 10.11 -0.34 1.94
N GLY A 40 10.76 0.78 1.63
CA GLY A 40 12.15 1.04 2.00
C GLY A 40 12.38 1.07 3.51
N LEU A 41 11.48 1.73 4.24
CA LEU A 41 11.56 1.82 5.70
C LEU A 41 11.29 0.45 6.35
N LEU A 42 10.34 -0.32 5.82
CA LEU A 42 10.08 -1.69 6.26
C LEU A 42 11.28 -2.61 6.00
N TYR A 43 12.00 -2.45 4.90
CA TYR A 43 13.22 -3.19 4.65
C TYR A 43 14.23 -2.98 5.77
N HIS A 44 14.50 -1.73 6.12
CA HIS A 44 15.47 -1.40 7.18
C HIS A 44 15.07 -1.88 8.57
N GLU A 45 13.79 -1.87 8.89
CA GLU A 45 13.29 -2.23 10.22
C GLU A 45 12.98 -3.73 10.38
N ALA A 46 12.65 -4.43 9.28
CA ALA A 46 12.18 -5.81 9.34
C ALA A 46 13.23 -6.85 8.93
N VAL A 47 14.12 -6.52 7.98
CA VAL A 47 15.14 -7.46 7.52
C VAL A 47 16.23 -7.63 8.59
N GLY A 48 16.59 -8.88 8.88
CA GLY A 48 17.53 -9.24 9.93
C GLY A 48 16.91 -9.28 11.34
N ARG A 49 15.68 -8.77 11.51
CA ARG A 49 14.97 -8.79 12.80
C ARG A 49 13.77 -9.74 12.81
N PHE A 50 12.92 -9.65 11.80
CA PHE A 50 11.69 -10.44 11.70
C PHE A 50 11.72 -11.40 10.51
N VAL A 51 12.38 -11.01 9.43
CA VAL A 51 12.45 -11.78 8.17
C VAL A 51 13.84 -11.72 7.59
N THR A 52 14.18 -12.73 6.79
CA THR A 52 15.39 -12.70 5.96
C THR A 52 15.18 -11.83 4.73
N GLU A 53 16.27 -11.42 4.08
CA GLU A 53 16.21 -10.65 2.84
C GLU A 53 15.44 -11.38 1.73
N ALA A 54 15.66 -12.69 1.59
CA ALA A 54 14.94 -13.51 0.61
C ALA A 54 13.43 -13.55 0.87
N GLN A 55 13.01 -13.67 2.13
CA GLN A 55 11.61 -13.62 2.52
C GLN A 55 10.99 -12.23 2.27
N PHE A 56 11.75 -11.17 2.51
CA PHE A 56 11.29 -9.81 2.22
C PHE A 56 11.07 -9.59 0.72
N VAL A 57 11.99 -10.04 -0.14
CA VAL A 57 11.85 -9.95 -1.59
C VAL A 57 10.62 -10.74 -2.08
N GLN A 58 10.42 -11.94 -1.54
CA GLN A 58 9.21 -12.73 -1.82
C GLN A 58 7.93 -11.98 -1.39
N ALA A 59 7.94 -11.38 -0.20
CA ALA A 59 6.81 -10.60 0.31
C ALA A 59 6.46 -9.44 -0.61
N VAL A 60 7.47 -8.70 -1.08
CA VAL A 60 7.30 -7.59 -2.05
C VAL A 60 6.72 -8.12 -3.36
N GLY A 61 7.23 -9.25 -3.87
CA GLY A 61 6.71 -9.89 -5.07
C GLY A 61 5.22 -10.26 -4.95
N PHE A 62 4.83 -10.90 -3.85
CA PHE A 62 3.44 -11.26 -3.60
C PHE A 62 2.53 -10.03 -3.43
N SER A 63 2.97 -9.01 -2.69
CA SER A 63 2.18 -7.80 -2.48
C SER A 63 1.94 -7.02 -3.78
N SER A 64 2.87 -7.09 -4.72
CA SER A 64 2.72 -6.42 -6.02
C SER A 64 1.75 -7.11 -6.99
N VAL A 65 1.47 -8.40 -6.79
CA VAL A 65 0.56 -9.19 -7.65
C VAL A 65 -0.87 -9.18 -7.11
N LEU A 66 -1.04 -9.09 -5.81
CA LEU A 66 -2.35 -9.12 -5.17
C LEU A 66 -3.04 -7.74 -5.23
N PRO A 67 -4.35 -7.69 -5.48
CA PRO A 67 -5.09 -6.42 -5.43
C PRO A 67 -5.18 -5.91 -4.00
N GLY A 68 -4.88 -4.62 -3.78
CA GLY A 68 -4.97 -3.97 -2.48
C GLY A 68 -3.79 -3.03 -2.20
N SER A 69 -3.59 -2.70 -0.93
CA SER A 69 -2.46 -1.87 -0.52
C SER A 69 -1.22 -2.72 -0.31
N ASP A 70 -0.19 -2.51 -1.14
CA ASP A 70 1.09 -3.22 -1.06
C ASP A 70 1.70 -3.15 0.34
N ALA A 71 1.64 -1.98 0.96
CA ALA A 71 2.19 -1.77 2.30
C ALA A 71 1.48 -2.60 3.38
N LEU A 72 0.16 -2.75 3.30
CA LEU A 72 -0.60 -3.58 4.24
C LEU A 72 -0.35 -5.06 4.03
N GLN A 73 -0.29 -5.51 2.77
CA GLN A 73 0.00 -6.91 2.44
C GLN A 73 1.40 -7.29 2.87
N LEU A 74 2.38 -6.42 2.63
CA LEU A 74 3.76 -6.60 3.08
C LEU A 74 3.85 -6.66 4.60
N ALA A 75 3.15 -5.77 5.31
CA ALA A 75 3.08 -5.77 6.77
C ALA A 75 2.49 -7.08 7.31
N MET A 76 1.39 -7.55 6.72
CA MET A 76 0.77 -8.83 7.10
C MET A 76 1.70 -10.01 6.86
N TYR A 77 2.40 -10.06 5.73
CA TYR A 77 3.34 -11.14 5.42
C TYR A 77 4.48 -11.18 6.42
N ILE A 78 5.11 -10.03 6.70
CA ILE A 78 6.21 -9.92 7.66
C ILE A 78 5.72 -10.31 9.07
N GLY A 79 4.56 -9.81 9.48
CA GLY A 79 3.97 -10.15 10.75
C GLY A 79 3.66 -11.64 10.89
N TYR A 80 3.16 -12.26 9.81
CA TYR A 80 2.91 -13.69 9.77
C TYR A 80 4.22 -14.50 9.83
N ALA A 81 5.24 -14.09 9.11
CA ALA A 81 6.55 -14.76 9.13
C ALA A 81 7.22 -14.71 10.51
N ALA A 82 7.02 -13.63 11.27
CA ALA A 82 7.60 -13.42 12.59
C ALA A 82 6.82 -14.06 13.74
N GLY A 83 5.49 -14.03 13.71
CA GLY A 83 4.64 -14.44 14.82
C GLY A 83 3.40 -15.23 14.42
N GLY A 84 3.38 -15.84 13.21
CA GLY A 84 2.23 -16.60 12.73
C GLY A 84 0.99 -15.73 12.50
N ILE A 85 -0.19 -16.32 12.56
CA ILE A 85 -1.47 -15.64 12.30
C ILE A 85 -1.65 -14.44 13.24
N THR A 86 -1.31 -14.59 14.51
CA THR A 86 -1.41 -13.51 15.51
C THR A 86 -0.47 -12.37 15.22
N GLY A 87 0.77 -12.64 14.77
CA GLY A 87 1.72 -11.63 14.33
C GLY A 87 1.24 -10.86 13.10
N GLY A 88 0.64 -11.55 12.13
CA GLY A 88 0.02 -10.93 10.96
C GLY A 88 -1.13 -9.98 11.32
N LEU A 89 -2.00 -10.38 12.25
CA LEU A 89 -3.10 -9.54 12.73
C LEU A 89 -2.59 -8.32 13.49
N VAL A 90 -1.59 -8.48 14.35
CA VAL A 90 -0.97 -7.36 15.09
C VAL A 90 -0.34 -6.36 14.13
N ALA A 91 0.40 -6.83 13.12
CA ALA A 91 0.99 -5.99 12.09
C ALA A 91 -0.06 -5.22 11.28
N LEU A 92 -1.17 -5.88 10.93
CA LEU A 92 -2.30 -5.27 10.23
C LEU A 92 -2.93 -4.14 11.07
N ILE A 93 -3.27 -4.42 12.33
CA ILE A 93 -3.87 -3.43 13.24
C ILE A 93 -2.92 -2.25 13.42
N ALA A 94 -1.64 -2.51 13.69
CA ALA A 94 -0.63 -1.48 13.86
C ALA A 94 -0.45 -0.61 12.60
N SER A 95 -0.65 -1.19 11.42
CA SER A 95 -0.54 -0.47 10.14
C SER A 95 -1.75 0.39 9.83
N ILE A 96 -2.95 -0.03 10.22
CA ILE A 96 -4.19 0.68 9.95
C ILE A 96 -4.44 1.80 11.00
N LEU A 97 -4.01 1.60 12.22
CA LEU A 97 -4.31 2.49 13.34
C LEU A 97 -3.83 3.94 13.12
N PRO A 98 -2.56 4.23 12.73
CA PRO A 98 -2.09 5.60 12.56
C PRO A 98 -2.88 6.38 11.50
N PRO A 99 -3.03 5.91 10.25
CA PRO A 99 -3.77 6.65 9.24
C PRO A 99 -5.24 6.82 9.61
N THR A 100 -5.84 5.83 10.28
CA THR A 100 -7.24 5.92 10.72
C THR A 100 -7.42 7.00 11.77
N VAL A 101 -6.56 7.05 12.79
CA VAL A 101 -6.63 8.08 13.84
C VAL A 101 -6.41 9.47 13.26
N ILE A 102 -5.43 9.62 12.37
CA ILE A 102 -5.13 10.89 11.71
C ILE A 102 -6.33 11.36 10.88
N ILE A 103 -6.91 10.49 10.03
CA ILE A 103 -8.03 10.89 9.18
C ILE A 103 -9.29 11.21 9.99
N LEU A 104 -9.54 10.48 11.06
CA LEU A 104 -10.65 10.78 11.97
C LEU A 104 -10.45 12.14 12.65
N GLY A 105 -9.25 12.42 13.14
CA GLY A 105 -8.90 13.73 13.73
C GLY A 105 -9.09 14.87 12.72
N VAL A 106 -8.55 14.71 11.52
CA VAL A 106 -8.71 15.68 10.43
C VAL A 106 -10.18 15.88 10.07
N THR A 107 -10.95 14.79 9.96
CA THR A 107 -12.39 14.86 9.65
C THR A 107 -13.18 15.58 10.73
N MET A 108 -12.88 15.33 12.02
CA MET A 108 -13.52 16.04 13.13
C MET A 108 -13.23 17.55 13.09
N ILE A 109 -11.97 17.91 12.83
CA ILE A 109 -11.56 19.31 12.68
C ILE A 109 -12.25 19.97 11.48
N LEU A 110 -12.19 19.32 10.32
CA LEU A 110 -12.84 19.79 9.10
C LEU A 110 -14.36 19.90 9.27
N HIS A 111 -14.99 18.95 9.95
CA HIS A 111 -16.44 19.01 10.19
C HIS A 111 -16.81 20.22 11.08
N ARG A 112 -15.96 20.56 12.03
CA ARG A 112 -16.15 21.74 12.89
C ARG A 112 -15.91 23.05 12.13
N LEU A 113 -14.97 23.02 11.18
CA LEU A 113 -14.58 24.19 10.37
C LEU A 113 -15.35 24.29 9.05
N ARG A 114 -16.22 23.34 8.71
CA ARG A 114 -16.98 23.31 7.45
C ARG A 114 -17.88 24.55 7.21
N ARG A 115 -18.14 25.34 8.24
CA ARG A 115 -18.88 26.60 8.13
C ARG A 115 -18.01 27.81 7.78
N GLU A 116 -16.70 27.64 7.79
CA GLU A 116 -15.76 28.70 7.48
C GLU A 116 -15.51 28.78 5.98
N ALA A 117 -15.73 29.93 5.37
CA ALA A 117 -15.61 30.16 3.93
C ALA A 117 -14.23 29.82 3.39
N TRP A 118 -13.16 30.03 4.18
CA TRP A 118 -11.79 29.77 3.78
C TRP A 118 -11.50 28.26 3.56
N VAL A 119 -12.19 27.36 4.29
CA VAL A 119 -12.04 25.91 4.12
C VAL A 119 -12.57 25.46 2.77
N ASN A 120 -13.73 25.97 2.36
CA ASN A 120 -14.28 25.70 1.04
C ASN A 120 -13.34 26.21 -0.06
N SER A 121 -12.85 27.43 0.04
CA SER A 121 -11.92 28.01 -0.92
C SER A 121 -10.61 27.22 -0.99
N PHE A 122 -10.11 26.71 0.15
CA PHE A 122 -8.93 25.86 0.18
C PHE A 122 -9.16 24.53 -0.55
N VAL A 123 -10.27 23.84 -0.30
CA VAL A 123 -10.64 22.59 -0.97
C VAL A 123 -10.86 22.81 -2.46
N GLU A 124 -11.55 23.88 -2.84
CA GLU A 124 -11.73 24.26 -4.25
C GLU A 124 -10.41 24.50 -4.96
N GLY A 125 -9.44 25.15 -4.29
CA GLY A 125 -8.10 25.37 -4.82
C GLY A 125 -7.27 24.09 -4.94
N LEU A 126 -7.47 23.09 -4.05
CA LEU A 126 -6.79 21.80 -4.12
C LEU A 126 -7.25 20.94 -5.30
N THR A 127 -8.52 21.01 -5.67
CA THR A 127 -9.12 20.17 -6.71
C THR A 127 -8.37 20.23 -8.05
N PRO A 128 -8.09 21.42 -8.62
CA PRO A 128 -7.33 21.52 -9.87
C PRO A 128 -5.87 21.06 -9.71
N ALA A 129 -5.25 21.32 -8.55
CA ALA A 129 -3.89 20.89 -8.29
C ALA A 129 -3.77 19.34 -8.24
N ILE A 130 -4.72 18.68 -7.61
CA ILE A 130 -4.80 17.20 -7.59
C ILE A 130 -5.04 16.64 -8.99
N ALA A 131 -5.93 17.27 -9.77
CA ALA A 131 -6.18 16.85 -11.14
C ALA A 131 -4.92 16.91 -12.01
N VAL A 132 -4.15 18.01 -11.93
CA VAL A 132 -2.87 18.15 -12.64
C VAL A 132 -1.85 17.11 -12.17
N LEU A 133 -1.78 16.86 -10.87
CA LEU A 133 -0.89 15.84 -10.30
C LEU A 133 -1.25 14.42 -10.80
N MET A 134 -2.53 14.11 -10.91
CA MET A 134 -3.00 12.84 -11.47
C MET A 134 -2.62 12.69 -12.94
N VAL A 135 -2.80 13.72 -13.76
CA VAL A 135 -2.39 13.73 -15.17
C VAL A 135 -0.88 13.55 -15.30
N PHE A 136 -0.10 14.26 -14.50
CA PHE A 136 1.35 14.13 -14.50
C PHE A 136 1.82 12.74 -14.07
N THR A 137 1.17 12.16 -13.08
CA THR A 137 1.46 10.79 -12.61
C THR A 137 1.10 9.77 -13.69
N ALA A 138 -0.07 9.92 -14.31
CA ALA A 138 -0.50 9.08 -15.42
C ALA A 138 0.50 9.14 -16.59
N TRP A 139 0.99 10.33 -16.91
CA TRP A 139 2.01 10.51 -17.93
C TRP A 139 3.32 9.78 -17.60
N LYS A 140 3.80 9.91 -16.36
CA LYS A 140 5.01 9.20 -15.92
C LYS A 140 4.87 7.68 -15.94
N ILE A 141 3.70 7.16 -15.55
CA ILE A 141 3.42 5.73 -15.61
C ILE A 141 3.41 5.26 -17.05
N PHE A 142 2.78 6.02 -17.95
CA PHE A 142 2.75 5.72 -19.38
C PHE A 142 4.15 5.71 -20.01
N GLU A 143 4.97 6.70 -19.69
CA GLU A 143 6.35 6.80 -20.16
C GLU A 143 7.21 5.60 -19.70
N LYS A 144 7.15 5.25 -18.40
CA LYS A 144 7.96 4.17 -17.82
C LYS A 144 7.43 2.77 -18.12
N GLY A 145 6.14 2.62 -18.35
CA GLY A 145 5.48 1.36 -18.63
C GLY A 145 5.58 0.87 -20.06
N GLY A 146 6.49 1.45 -20.89
CA GLY A 146 6.60 1.09 -22.31
C GLY A 146 5.50 1.68 -23.19
N GLY A 147 4.72 2.63 -22.67
CA GLY A 147 3.64 3.31 -23.37
C GLY A 147 4.08 4.15 -24.58
N MET A 148 5.39 4.43 -24.72
CA MET A 148 5.95 5.15 -25.85
C MET A 148 6.01 4.31 -27.14
N SER A 149 5.68 3.02 -27.07
CA SER A 149 5.55 2.16 -28.26
C SER A 149 4.25 2.48 -29.02
N TRP A 150 4.22 2.19 -30.31
CA TRP A 150 3.02 2.35 -31.14
C TRP A 150 1.81 1.57 -30.56
N PHE A 151 2.07 0.40 -30.02
CA PHE A 151 1.05 -0.42 -29.36
C PHE A 151 0.55 0.21 -28.04
N GLY A 152 1.44 0.81 -27.27
CA GLY A 152 1.07 1.52 -26.04
C GLY A 152 0.11 2.67 -26.29
N TRP A 153 0.34 3.44 -27.35
CA TRP A 153 -0.59 4.50 -27.78
C TRP A 153 -1.94 3.93 -28.23
N GLY A 154 -1.93 2.80 -28.95
CA GLY A 154 -3.18 2.12 -29.35
C GLY A 154 -4.00 1.68 -28.13
N ILE A 155 -3.38 1.05 -27.15
CA ILE A 155 -4.03 0.63 -25.90
C ILE A 155 -4.54 1.84 -25.11
N ALA A 156 -3.75 2.90 -24.99
CA ALA A 156 -4.15 4.10 -24.29
C ALA A 156 -5.39 4.77 -24.93
N LEU A 157 -5.39 4.90 -26.26
CA LEU A 157 -6.49 5.50 -27.00
C LEU A 157 -7.78 4.67 -26.91
N THR A 158 -7.68 3.34 -27.06
CA THR A 158 -8.85 2.43 -26.94
C THR A 158 -9.39 2.41 -25.52
N SER A 159 -8.52 2.42 -24.51
CA SER A 159 -8.93 2.52 -23.10
C SER A 159 -9.62 3.86 -22.81
N PHE A 160 -9.11 4.96 -23.33
CA PHE A 160 -9.73 6.27 -23.20
C PHE A 160 -11.14 6.32 -23.83
N LEU A 161 -11.28 5.78 -25.05
CA LEU A 161 -12.59 5.70 -25.74
C LEU A 161 -13.58 4.79 -25.00
N ALA A 162 -13.11 3.67 -24.43
CA ALA A 162 -13.92 2.77 -23.64
C ALA A 162 -14.43 3.44 -22.35
N MET A 163 -13.59 4.20 -21.67
CA MET A 163 -13.97 4.98 -20.49
C MET A 163 -14.95 6.10 -20.85
N TRP A 164 -14.79 6.76 -21.99
CA TRP A 164 -15.75 7.76 -22.48
C TRP A 164 -17.13 7.13 -22.71
N ARG A 165 -17.17 5.87 -23.13
CA ARG A 165 -18.43 5.10 -23.28
C ARG A 165 -19.00 4.55 -21.96
N LYS A 166 -18.44 5.00 -20.80
CA LYS A 166 -18.87 4.59 -19.44
C LYS A 166 -18.75 3.08 -19.20
N ILE A 167 -17.82 2.40 -19.88
CA ILE A 167 -17.48 1.02 -19.58
C ILE A 167 -16.77 0.98 -18.21
N PRO A 168 -17.14 0.07 -17.29
CA PRO A 168 -16.49 -0.04 -15.99
C PRO A 168 -15.00 -0.29 -16.10
N GLU A 169 -14.22 0.45 -15.36
CA GLU A 169 -12.74 0.49 -15.37
C GLU A 169 -12.11 -0.90 -15.27
N ARG A 170 -12.69 -1.79 -14.45
CA ARG A 170 -12.23 -3.17 -14.27
C ARG A 170 -12.16 -3.97 -15.56
N PHE A 171 -13.11 -3.80 -16.47
CA PHE A 171 -13.11 -4.49 -17.76
C PHE A 171 -12.06 -3.91 -18.70
N VAL A 172 -11.87 -2.61 -18.68
CA VAL A 172 -10.86 -1.93 -19.50
C VAL A 172 -9.45 -2.41 -19.11
N ILE A 173 -9.16 -2.49 -17.80
CA ILE A 173 -7.86 -2.94 -17.31
C ILE A 173 -7.61 -4.42 -17.65
N ILE A 174 -8.61 -5.30 -17.46
CA ILE A 174 -8.47 -6.73 -17.78
C ILE A 174 -8.22 -6.94 -19.26
N ILE A 175 -9.02 -6.28 -20.13
CA ILE A 175 -8.88 -6.39 -21.58
C ILE A 175 -7.52 -5.84 -22.03
N ALA A 176 -7.11 -4.69 -21.54
CA ALA A 176 -5.80 -4.10 -21.84
C ALA A 176 -4.64 -5.02 -21.38
N GLY A 177 -4.77 -5.66 -20.21
CA GLY A 177 -3.80 -6.64 -19.74
C GLY A 177 -3.71 -7.88 -20.61
N ILE A 178 -4.85 -8.45 -21.04
CA ILE A 178 -4.89 -9.59 -21.95
C ILE A 178 -4.25 -9.24 -23.31
N ILE A 179 -4.59 -8.08 -23.87
CA ILE A 179 -3.98 -7.59 -25.12
C ILE A 179 -2.47 -7.42 -24.95
N GLY A 180 -2.04 -6.85 -23.81
CA GLY A 180 -0.61 -6.72 -23.49
C GLY A 180 0.11 -8.07 -23.47
N VAL A 181 -0.46 -9.08 -22.81
CA VAL A 181 0.12 -10.43 -22.77
C VAL A 181 0.22 -11.05 -24.17
N ILE A 182 -0.82 -10.93 -25.00
CA ILE A 182 -0.84 -11.55 -26.34
C ILE A 182 0.18 -10.87 -27.28
N PHE A 183 0.29 -9.56 -27.25
CA PHE A 183 1.06 -8.80 -28.23
C PHE A 183 2.50 -8.45 -27.78
N LEU A 184 2.76 -8.29 -26.46
CA LEU A 184 4.09 -7.98 -25.94
C LEU A 184 4.88 -9.20 -25.45
N SER A 185 4.24 -10.35 -25.22
CA SER A 185 4.92 -11.60 -24.84
C SER A 185 5.65 -12.26 -26.02
N GLY A 186 5.50 -11.75 -27.24
CA GLY A 186 6.09 -12.31 -28.45
C GLY A 186 7.29 -11.53 -29.03
N SER A 187 7.77 -10.50 -28.34
CA SER A 187 8.97 -9.71 -28.68
C SER A 187 10.02 -9.83 -27.53
#